data_e2953b5383ac7fd931f31d71f106e1f0
#
_entry.id   e2953b5383ac7fd931f31d71f106e1f0
#
_cell.length_a   1.000
_cell.length_b   1.000
_cell.length_c   1.000
_cell.angle_alpha   90.00
_cell.angle_beta   90.00
_cell.angle_gamma   90.00
#
_symmetry.space_group_name_H-M   'P 1'
#
loop_
_entity.id
_entity.type
_entity.pdbx_description
1 polymer ?
#
loop_
_entity_poly.entity_id
_entity_poly.type
_entity_poly.pdbx_seq_one_letter_code
_entity_poly.pdbx_strand_id
1 'polypeptide(L)'
;MMNIEDLKRPYQEVGHSLRQIIATEHYKIGDRLPPEREIADMLGVSRALIREAIIMLELENLIEVRKGYGRNSGIYIINLPKAAETYVENAAGPFELLQARQLLESNIAEFAATQVTPIDIANMRQALEKEKNDLESGEDESGDREFHLAIAQATHNSMLVELLKQSWTWRENNPMWMKLHSRITNTDYRREWLNDHQAILAAMVKKDPVAAKQAMWQHLENVKQRLLELSDVDDPDFDGYLFESYPVGIGR
;
A
#
# COMPACT_ATOMS: atom_id res chain seq x y z
N MET A 1 24.56 -16.64 9.87
CA MET A 1 23.12 -16.64 9.54
C MET A 1 22.68 -15.19 9.65
N MET A 2 22.26 -14.60 8.53
CA MET A 2 21.74 -13.25 8.52
C MET A 2 20.36 -13.29 9.21
N ASN A 3 20.19 -12.50 10.27
CA ASN A 3 18.94 -12.47 11.00
C ASN A 3 17.93 -11.69 10.14
N ILE A 4 16.69 -12.13 10.04
CA ILE A 4 15.64 -11.41 9.27
C ILE A 4 15.45 -9.98 9.80
N GLU A 5 15.77 -9.76 11.09
CA GLU A 5 15.77 -8.46 11.75
C GLU A 5 16.88 -7.50 11.25
N ASP A 6 17.93 -8.03 10.59
CA ASP A 6 19.04 -7.24 10.02
C ASP A 6 18.77 -6.80 8.57
N LEU A 7 17.68 -7.24 7.94
CA LEU A 7 17.29 -6.82 6.59
C LEU A 7 16.76 -5.38 6.66
N LYS A 8 17.60 -4.44 6.27
CA LYS A 8 17.16 -3.05 6.07
C LYS A 8 16.14 -2.99 4.95
N ARG A 9 15.03 -2.32 5.21
CA ARG A 9 14.03 -2.08 4.18
C ARG A 9 14.49 -0.96 3.24
N PRO A 10 14.16 -1.01 1.95
CA PRO A 10 14.63 -0.03 0.96
C PRO A 10 14.37 1.42 1.36
N TYR A 11 13.21 1.72 1.94
CA TYR A 11 12.88 3.08 2.39
C TYR A 11 13.79 3.59 3.53
N GLN A 12 14.33 2.69 4.36
CA GLN A 12 15.25 3.07 5.45
C GLN A 12 16.59 3.56 4.91
N GLU A 13 17.09 2.97 3.83
CA GLU A 13 18.31 3.43 3.15
C GLU A 13 18.11 4.80 2.52
N VAL A 14 16.95 4.99 1.86
CA VAL A 14 16.57 6.30 1.32
C VAL A 14 16.41 7.34 2.43
N GLY A 15 15.74 6.99 3.52
CA GLY A 15 15.59 7.87 4.68
C GLY A 15 16.94 8.24 5.31
N HIS A 16 17.89 7.30 5.36
CA HIS A 16 19.26 7.60 5.81
C HIS A 16 19.94 8.59 4.87
N SER A 17 19.82 8.42 3.55
CA SER A 17 20.37 9.36 2.57
C SER A 17 19.75 10.75 2.71
N LEU A 18 18.43 10.84 2.92
CA LEU A 18 17.75 12.12 3.17
C LEU A 18 18.23 12.80 4.46
N ARG A 19 18.44 12.04 5.55
CA ARG A 19 19.04 12.59 6.77
C ARG A 19 20.45 13.16 6.54
N GLN A 20 21.26 12.46 5.75
CA GLN A 20 22.59 12.95 5.38
C GLN A 20 22.49 14.26 4.58
N ILE A 21 21.62 14.35 3.59
CA ILE A 21 21.36 15.55 2.80
C ILE A 21 20.95 16.70 3.74
N ILE A 22 19.98 16.49 4.62
CA ILE A 22 19.55 17.51 5.60
C ILE A 22 20.71 17.98 6.46
N ALA A 23 21.58 17.08 6.90
CA ALA A 23 22.71 17.42 7.78
C ALA A 23 23.86 18.11 7.04
N THR A 24 24.13 17.75 5.77
CA THR A 24 25.31 18.22 5.02
C THR A 24 25.05 19.44 4.16
N GLU A 25 23.84 19.63 3.64
CA GLU A 25 23.48 20.74 2.75
C GLU A 25 23.04 22.00 3.49
N HIS A 26 23.32 22.09 4.80
CA HIS A 26 23.08 23.26 5.64
C HIS A 26 21.59 23.66 5.76
N TYR A 27 20.68 22.71 5.62
CA TYR A 27 19.27 22.95 5.90
C TYR A 27 19.03 23.36 7.35
N LYS A 28 18.04 24.23 7.54
CA LYS A 28 17.62 24.76 8.85
C LYS A 28 16.19 24.32 9.15
N ILE A 29 15.83 24.36 10.42
CA ILE A 29 14.44 24.20 10.85
C ILE A 29 13.60 25.29 10.17
N GLY A 30 12.49 24.87 9.52
CA GLY A 30 11.60 25.71 8.72
C GLY A 30 11.92 25.73 7.23
N ASP A 31 13.07 25.22 6.79
CA ASP A 31 13.37 25.11 5.37
C ASP A 31 12.50 24.04 4.70
N ARG A 32 12.19 24.27 3.44
CA ARG A 32 11.42 23.34 2.59
C ARG A 32 12.40 22.43 1.84
N LEU A 33 12.14 21.12 1.89
CA LEU A 33 12.81 20.15 1.02
C LEU A 33 12.29 20.26 -0.42
N PRO A 34 13.05 19.77 -1.41
CA PRO A 34 12.57 19.62 -2.78
C PRO A 34 11.31 18.75 -2.82
N PRO A 35 10.47 18.85 -3.87
CA PRO A 35 9.36 17.96 -4.12
C PRO A 35 9.80 16.49 -4.20
N GLU A 36 8.89 15.54 -3.87
CA GLU A 36 9.16 14.09 -3.92
C GLU A 36 9.76 13.66 -5.25
N ARG A 37 9.29 14.23 -6.37
CA ARG A 37 9.80 13.94 -7.71
C ARG A 37 11.28 14.31 -7.87
N GLU A 38 11.66 15.51 -7.45
CA GLU A 38 13.05 15.96 -7.54
C GLU A 38 13.96 15.10 -6.66
N ILE A 39 13.49 14.73 -5.46
CA ILE A 39 14.24 13.84 -4.56
C ILE A 39 14.40 12.44 -5.20
N ALA A 40 13.34 11.92 -5.83
CA ALA A 40 13.37 10.64 -6.53
C ALA A 40 14.40 10.64 -7.67
N ASP A 41 14.40 11.70 -8.49
CA ASP A 41 15.35 11.90 -9.58
C ASP A 41 16.80 12.01 -9.05
N MET A 42 17.02 12.78 -7.97
CA MET A 42 18.33 12.95 -7.34
C MET A 42 18.91 11.64 -6.80
N LEU A 43 18.07 10.79 -6.22
CA LEU A 43 18.48 9.53 -5.59
C LEU A 43 18.36 8.32 -6.53
N GLY A 44 17.75 8.46 -7.70
CA GLY A 44 17.56 7.39 -8.68
C GLY A 44 16.61 6.28 -8.19
N VAL A 45 15.56 6.64 -7.44
CA VAL A 45 14.59 5.70 -6.86
C VAL A 45 13.16 6.10 -7.19
N SER A 46 12.20 5.20 -6.98
CA SER A 46 10.79 5.49 -7.23
C SER A 46 10.20 6.51 -6.24
N ARG A 47 9.18 7.24 -6.66
CA ARG A 47 8.43 8.17 -5.80
C ARG A 47 7.73 7.45 -4.65
N ALA A 48 7.25 6.22 -4.87
CA ALA A 48 6.68 5.39 -3.80
C ALA A 48 7.69 5.16 -2.66
N LEU A 49 8.93 4.85 -3.02
CA LEU A 49 10.00 4.64 -2.04
C LEU A 49 10.39 5.94 -1.32
N ILE A 50 10.44 7.07 -2.03
CA ILE A 50 10.64 8.39 -1.41
C ILE A 50 9.50 8.69 -0.44
N ARG A 51 8.25 8.42 -0.81
CA ARG A 51 7.10 8.65 0.06
C ARG A 51 7.16 7.82 1.33
N GLU A 52 7.56 6.56 1.25
CA GLU A 52 7.78 5.72 2.43
C GLU A 52 8.91 6.28 3.32
N ALA A 53 10.00 6.73 2.74
CA ALA A 53 11.09 7.37 3.48
C ALA A 53 10.63 8.69 4.15
N ILE A 54 9.85 9.50 3.47
CA ILE A 54 9.25 10.73 4.01
C ILE A 54 8.28 10.41 5.16
N ILE A 55 7.42 9.39 5.02
CA ILE A 55 6.53 8.95 6.10
C ILE A 55 7.35 8.54 7.33
N MET A 56 8.43 7.79 7.14
CA MET A 56 9.33 7.40 8.23
C MET A 56 9.93 8.62 8.92
N LEU A 57 10.50 9.57 8.16
CA LEU A 57 11.09 10.79 8.73
C LEU A 57 10.05 11.67 9.44
N GLU A 58 8.80 11.65 8.99
CA GLU A 58 7.69 12.35 9.64
C GLU A 58 7.30 11.68 10.97
N LEU A 59 7.27 10.33 11.03
CA LEU A 59 7.07 9.59 12.27
C LEU A 59 8.20 9.80 13.27
N GLU A 60 9.42 10.06 12.80
CA GLU A 60 10.58 10.42 13.60
C GLU A 60 10.61 11.91 14.02
N ASN A 61 9.60 12.69 13.62
CA ASN A 61 9.51 14.12 13.89
C ASN A 61 10.70 14.95 13.33
N LEU A 62 11.31 14.51 12.24
CA LEU A 62 12.36 15.29 11.55
C LEU A 62 11.76 16.26 10.54
N ILE A 63 10.68 15.85 9.89
CA ILE A 63 9.97 16.64 8.88
C ILE A 63 8.47 16.67 9.15
N GLU A 64 7.79 17.62 8.52
CA GLU A 64 6.33 17.74 8.48
C GLU A 64 5.88 17.91 7.04
N VAL A 65 4.89 17.11 6.63
CA VAL A 65 4.25 17.24 5.33
C VAL A 65 3.00 18.11 5.48
N ARG A 66 3.00 19.27 4.83
CA ARG A 66 1.89 20.23 4.85
C ARG A 66 1.12 20.15 3.54
N LYS A 67 -0.19 19.90 3.63
CA LYS A 67 -1.12 20.01 2.51
C LYS A 67 -1.62 21.45 2.39
N GLY A 68 -1.78 21.92 1.15
CA GLY A 68 -2.30 23.26 0.89
C GLY A 68 -2.02 23.69 -0.54
N TYR A 69 -2.27 24.98 -0.85
CA TYR A 69 -1.98 25.56 -2.15
C TYR A 69 -0.76 26.49 -2.06
N GLY A 70 0.11 26.40 -3.07
CA GLY A 70 1.24 27.31 -3.23
C GLY A 70 2.33 27.13 -2.16
N ARG A 71 2.81 28.26 -1.61
CA ARG A 71 3.96 28.28 -0.69
C ARG A 71 3.72 27.58 0.65
N ASN A 72 2.49 27.25 0.99
CA ASN A 72 2.16 26.61 2.27
C ASN A 72 2.10 25.08 2.19
N SER A 73 2.22 24.49 1.00
CA SER A 73 2.30 23.04 0.81
C SER A 73 3.76 22.59 0.67
N GLY A 74 4.04 21.34 0.99
CA GLY A 74 5.33 20.72 0.81
C GLY A 74 5.90 20.07 2.06
N ILE A 75 7.16 19.69 1.99
CA ILE A 75 7.89 18.95 3.02
C ILE A 75 8.80 19.95 3.77
N TYR A 76 8.58 20.13 5.06
CA TYR A 76 9.30 21.10 5.88
C TYR A 76 10.12 20.42 6.97
N ILE A 77 11.34 20.88 7.18
CA ILE A 77 12.20 20.41 8.26
C ILE A 77 11.72 21.04 9.58
N ILE A 78 11.38 20.20 10.55
CA ILE A 78 10.94 20.63 11.89
C ILE A 78 11.97 20.34 12.97
N ASN A 79 12.87 19.38 12.74
CA ASN A 79 14.01 19.09 13.59
C ASN A 79 15.22 18.71 12.74
N LEU A 80 16.42 18.86 13.28
CA LEU A 80 17.66 18.41 12.65
C LEU A 80 18.01 17.01 13.13
N PRO A 81 18.57 16.14 12.25
CA PRO A 81 19.00 14.80 12.64
C PRO A 81 20.06 14.85 13.75
N LYS A 82 19.88 14.06 14.80
CA LYS A 82 20.87 13.85 15.85
C LYS A 82 21.69 12.60 15.56
N ALA A 83 22.94 12.58 16.00
CA ALA A 83 23.91 11.51 15.68
C ALA A 83 23.53 10.11 16.21
N ALA A 84 22.49 9.97 17.02
CA ALA A 84 22.07 8.71 17.64
C ALA A 84 20.54 8.61 17.75
N GLU A 85 19.81 8.65 16.63
CA GLU A 85 18.35 8.45 16.68
C GLU A 85 17.98 7.00 16.35
N THR A 86 17.17 6.43 17.26
CA THR A 86 16.53 5.12 17.11
C THR A 86 15.55 5.17 15.94
N TYR A 87 15.69 4.22 15.05
CA TYR A 87 14.77 4.02 13.92
C TYR A 87 13.35 3.67 14.44
N VAL A 88 12.33 4.19 13.76
CA VAL A 88 10.96 3.65 13.85
C VAL A 88 11.04 2.13 13.67
N GLU A 89 10.27 1.39 14.49
CA GLU A 89 10.15 -0.07 14.37
C GLU A 89 10.18 -0.50 12.90
N ASN A 90 10.84 -1.63 12.61
CA ASN A 90 11.06 -2.15 11.25
C ASN A 90 9.73 -2.60 10.58
N ALA A 91 8.80 -1.67 10.47
CA ALA A 91 7.49 -1.89 9.85
C ALA A 91 7.64 -2.00 8.32
N ALA A 92 6.80 -2.82 7.67
CA ALA A 92 6.75 -2.86 6.22
C ALA A 92 6.25 -1.51 5.67
N GLY A 93 6.86 -1.01 4.60
CA GLY A 93 6.35 0.15 3.88
C GLY A 93 4.95 -0.14 3.31
N PRO A 94 4.04 0.85 3.24
CA PRO A 94 2.70 0.65 2.69
C PRO A 94 2.69 0.08 1.27
N PHE A 95 3.56 0.57 0.40
CA PHE A 95 3.64 0.14 -1.01
C PHE A 95 4.40 -1.19 -1.15
N GLU A 96 5.41 -1.45 -0.32
CA GLU A 96 6.05 -2.76 -0.18
C GLU A 96 5.01 -3.83 0.22
N LEU A 97 4.15 -3.52 1.20
CA LEU A 97 3.09 -4.42 1.63
C LEU A 97 2.06 -4.67 0.52
N LEU A 98 1.64 -3.62 -0.20
CA LEU A 98 0.72 -3.75 -1.33
C LEU A 98 1.30 -4.61 -2.46
N GLN A 99 2.59 -4.48 -2.77
CA GLN A 99 3.25 -5.34 -3.74
C GLN A 99 3.23 -6.81 -3.31
N ALA A 100 3.55 -7.07 -2.04
CA ALA A 100 3.52 -8.44 -1.51
C ALA A 100 2.10 -9.02 -1.56
N ARG A 101 1.08 -8.24 -1.20
CA ARG A 101 -0.33 -8.62 -1.30
C ARG A 101 -0.74 -8.88 -2.75
N GLN A 102 -0.32 -8.03 -3.69
CA GLN A 102 -0.64 -8.18 -5.11
C GLN A 102 -0.15 -9.53 -5.65
N LEU A 103 1.08 -9.92 -5.32
CA LEU A 103 1.64 -11.22 -5.69
C LEU A 103 0.94 -12.39 -5.00
N LEU A 104 0.67 -12.27 -3.71
CA LEU A 104 0.04 -13.32 -2.92
C LEU A 104 -1.42 -13.52 -3.33
N GLU A 105 -2.22 -12.44 -3.29
CA GLU A 105 -3.67 -12.52 -3.43
C GLU A 105 -4.11 -12.83 -4.87
N SER A 106 -3.37 -12.37 -5.89
CA SER A 106 -3.67 -12.74 -7.27
C SER A 106 -3.46 -14.24 -7.53
N ASN A 107 -2.43 -14.86 -6.94
CA ASN A 107 -2.21 -16.30 -7.05
C ASN A 107 -3.21 -17.10 -6.19
N ILE A 108 -3.61 -16.58 -5.02
CA ILE A 108 -4.72 -17.15 -4.23
C ILE A 108 -6.01 -17.14 -5.05
N ALA A 109 -6.35 -16.02 -5.71
CA ALA A 109 -7.55 -15.91 -6.53
C ALA A 109 -7.56 -16.88 -7.71
N GLU A 110 -6.41 -17.03 -8.40
CA GLU A 110 -6.24 -18.04 -9.47
C GLU A 110 -6.54 -19.45 -8.95
N PHE A 111 -5.93 -19.82 -7.84
CA PHE A 111 -6.13 -21.15 -7.27
C PHE A 111 -7.55 -21.34 -6.72
N ALA A 112 -8.11 -20.36 -6.03
CA ALA A 112 -9.48 -20.38 -5.50
C ALA A 112 -10.52 -20.61 -6.62
N ALA A 113 -10.37 -19.98 -7.78
CA ALA A 113 -11.29 -20.17 -8.91
C ALA A 113 -11.34 -21.62 -9.40
N THR A 114 -10.28 -22.41 -9.20
CA THR A 114 -10.29 -23.85 -9.52
C THR A 114 -11.02 -24.70 -8.49
N GLN A 115 -11.12 -24.24 -7.24
CA GLN A 115 -11.65 -24.99 -6.09
C GLN A 115 -13.04 -24.55 -5.65
N VAL A 116 -13.47 -23.35 -6.07
CA VAL A 116 -14.65 -22.65 -5.56
C VAL A 116 -15.94 -23.49 -5.66
N THR A 117 -16.67 -23.50 -4.55
CA THR A 117 -18.00 -24.16 -4.42
C THR A 117 -19.13 -23.12 -4.41
N PRO A 118 -20.41 -23.54 -4.56
CA PRO A 118 -21.56 -22.64 -4.43
C PRO A 118 -21.64 -21.92 -3.07
N ILE A 119 -21.17 -22.56 -1.99
CA ILE A 119 -21.14 -21.96 -0.65
C ILE A 119 -20.09 -20.85 -0.59
N ASP A 120 -18.91 -21.05 -1.19
CA ASP A 120 -17.87 -20.02 -1.25
C ASP A 120 -18.35 -18.78 -2.02
N ILE A 121 -19.05 -18.99 -3.14
CA ILE A 121 -19.67 -17.88 -3.90
C ILE A 121 -20.72 -17.15 -3.06
N ALA A 122 -21.52 -17.85 -2.27
CA ALA A 122 -22.49 -17.22 -1.38
C ALA A 122 -21.80 -16.36 -0.31
N ASN A 123 -20.70 -16.85 0.29
CA ASN A 123 -19.90 -16.11 1.28
C ASN A 123 -19.26 -14.85 0.65
N MET A 124 -18.70 -14.96 -0.56
CA MET A 124 -18.15 -13.80 -1.27
C MET A 124 -19.22 -12.73 -1.56
N ARG A 125 -20.43 -13.15 -1.97
CA ARG A 125 -21.56 -12.22 -2.18
C ARG A 125 -21.99 -11.54 -0.90
N GLN A 126 -22.03 -12.27 0.21
CA GLN A 126 -22.34 -11.69 1.53
C GLN A 126 -21.31 -10.66 1.96
N ALA A 127 -20.02 -10.92 1.74
CA ALA A 127 -18.96 -9.98 2.04
C ALA A 127 -19.05 -8.71 1.17
N LEU A 128 -19.38 -8.83 -0.13
CA LEU A 128 -19.60 -7.66 -0.99
C LEU A 128 -20.82 -6.83 -0.58
N GLU A 129 -21.91 -7.47 -0.17
CA GLU A 129 -23.08 -6.73 0.32
C GLU A 129 -22.75 -5.97 1.62
N LYS A 130 -21.94 -6.59 2.49
CA LYS A 130 -21.43 -5.91 3.69
C LYS A 130 -20.55 -4.73 3.32
N GLU A 131 -19.59 -4.89 2.41
CA GLU A 131 -18.72 -3.82 1.94
C GLU A 131 -19.53 -2.63 1.39
N LYS A 132 -20.56 -2.91 0.62
CA LYS A 132 -21.48 -1.88 0.12
C LYS A 132 -22.19 -1.14 1.26
N ASN A 133 -22.67 -1.85 2.29
CA ASN A 133 -23.30 -1.25 3.45
C ASN A 133 -22.30 -0.41 4.27
N ASP A 134 -21.06 -0.89 4.44
CA ASP A 134 -19.97 -0.16 5.10
C ASP A 134 -19.67 1.16 4.36
N LEU A 135 -19.73 1.16 3.02
CA LEU A 135 -19.57 2.36 2.21
C LEU A 135 -20.73 3.35 2.36
N GLU A 136 -21.97 2.88 2.46
CA GLU A 136 -23.16 3.71 2.61
C GLU A 136 -23.29 4.30 4.01
N SER A 137 -22.87 3.57 5.05
CA SER A 137 -22.91 4.02 6.44
C SER A 137 -21.71 4.92 6.82
N GLY A 138 -20.62 4.86 6.05
CA GLY A 138 -19.37 5.54 6.38
C GLY A 138 -18.63 4.89 7.56
N GLU A 139 -19.05 3.69 7.95
CA GLU A 139 -18.41 2.89 8.98
C GLU A 139 -17.21 2.09 8.44
N ASP A 140 -16.81 1.08 9.14
CA ASP A 140 -15.63 0.22 9.00
C ASP A 140 -15.35 -0.28 7.55
N GLU A 141 -14.13 -0.76 7.31
CA GLU A 141 -13.68 -1.43 6.07
C GLU A 141 -13.72 -2.97 6.20
N SER A 142 -14.57 -3.49 7.09
CA SER A 142 -14.58 -4.93 7.38
C SER A 142 -15.08 -5.78 6.22
N GLY A 143 -15.99 -5.26 5.39
CA GLY A 143 -16.50 -5.95 4.20
C GLY A 143 -15.42 -6.21 3.15
N ASP A 144 -14.55 -5.24 2.88
CA ASP A 144 -13.35 -5.39 2.03
C ASP A 144 -12.49 -6.57 2.50
N ARG A 145 -12.09 -6.55 3.78
CA ARG A 145 -11.31 -7.63 4.36
C ARG A 145 -12.01 -8.99 4.29
N GLU A 146 -13.30 -9.04 4.59
CA GLU A 146 -14.09 -10.27 4.56
C GLU A 146 -14.16 -10.85 3.14
N PHE A 147 -14.26 -10.00 2.11
CA PHE A 147 -14.25 -10.45 0.72
C PHE A 147 -12.95 -11.13 0.32
N HIS A 148 -11.81 -10.51 0.62
CA HIS A 148 -10.50 -11.10 0.37
C HIS A 148 -10.31 -12.42 1.14
N LEU A 149 -10.76 -12.48 2.41
CA LEU A 149 -10.72 -13.70 3.20
C LEU A 149 -11.62 -14.81 2.64
N ALA A 150 -12.81 -14.47 2.12
CA ALA A 150 -13.70 -15.44 1.49
C ALA A 150 -13.06 -16.07 0.23
N ILE A 151 -12.30 -15.28 -0.55
CA ILE A 151 -11.54 -15.81 -1.69
C ILE A 151 -10.44 -16.78 -1.20
N ALA A 152 -9.68 -16.42 -0.16
CA ALA A 152 -8.68 -17.31 0.38
C ALA A 152 -9.28 -18.60 0.95
N GLN A 153 -10.43 -18.53 1.62
CA GLN A 153 -11.16 -19.68 2.13
C GLN A 153 -11.61 -20.62 1.01
N ALA A 154 -11.99 -20.09 -0.15
CA ALA A 154 -12.37 -20.86 -1.32
C ALA A 154 -11.22 -21.69 -1.93
N THR A 155 -9.97 -21.48 -1.51
CA THR A 155 -8.86 -22.37 -1.83
C THR A 155 -8.91 -23.69 -1.06
N HIS A 156 -9.71 -23.77 0.01
CA HIS A 156 -9.75 -24.88 0.96
C HIS A 156 -8.36 -25.22 1.57
N ASN A 157 -7.44 -24.23 1.58
CA ASN A 157 -6.10 -24.35 2.12
C ASN A 157 -5.91 -23.37 3.30
N SER A 158 -5.91 -23.93 4.51
CA SER A 158 -5.82 -23.11 5.73
C SER A 158 -4.54 -22.29 5.84
N MET A 159 -3.42 -22.76 5.24
CA MET A 159 -2.16 -22.00 5.24
C MET A 159 -2.25 -20.74 4.39
N LEU A 160 -2.94 -20.78 3.23
CA LEU A 160 -3.17 -19.60 2.40
C LEU A 160 -4.07 -18.59 3.11
N VAL A 161 -5.09 -19.07 3.83
CA VAL A 161 -5.96 -18.23 4.66
C VAL A 161 -5.15 -17.54 5.76
N GLU A 162 -4.25 -18.27 6.42
CA GLU A 162 -3.43 -17.72 7.52
C GLU A 162 -2.44 -16.68 7.00
N LEU A 163 -1.76 -16.94 5.88
CA LEU A 163 -0.85 -15.97 5.24
C LEU A 163 -1.59 -14.66 4.87
N LEU A 164 -2.81 -14.79 4.33
CA LEU A 164 -3.61 -13.62 4.02
C LEU A 164 -4.01 -12.85 5.29
N LYS A 165 -4.51 -13.53 6.32
CA LYS A 165 -4.84 -12.89 7.62
C LYS A 165 -3.63 -12.14 8.19
N GLN A 166 -2.45 -12.74 8.12
CA GLN A 166 -1.24 -12.10 8.62
C GLN A 166 -0.91 -10.82 7.85
N SER A 167 -1.09 -10.81 6.51
CA SER A 167 -0.86 -9.61 5.70
C SER A 167 -1.81 -8.47 6.08
N TRP A 168 -3.07 -8.78 6.41
CA TRP A 168 -4.04 -7.80 6.90
C TRP A 168 -3.69 -7.29 8.30
N THR A 169 -3.25 -8.17 9.20
CA THR A 169 -2.79 -7.78 10.54
C THR A 169 -1.59 -6.82 10.45
N TRP A 170 -0.66 -7.05 9.54
CA TRP A 170 0.44 -6.12 9.29
C TRP A 170 -0.04 -4.76 8.77
N ARG A 171 -1.06 -4.73 7.90
CA ARG A 171 -1.67 -3.49 7.43
C ARG A 171 -2.30 -2.70 8.59
N GLU A 172 -3.15 -3.35 9.38
CA GLU A 172 -3.95 -2.73 10.44
C GLU A 172 -3.10 -2.13 11.56
N ASN A 173 -2.00 -2.79 11.91
CA ASN A 173 -1.11 -2.37 13.00
C ASN A 173 0.11 -1.55 12.53
N ASN A 174 0.13 -1.13 11.28
CA ASN A 174 1.28 -0.48 10.68
C ASN A 174 1.23 1.05 10.85
N PRO A 175 2.16 1.67 11.61
CA PRO A 175 2.17 3.11 11.80
C PRO A 175 2.38 3.90 10.50
N MET A 176 3.16 3.36 9.56
CA MET A 176 3.37 3.99 8.25
C MET A 176 2.10 3.95 7.40
N TRP A 177 1.32 2.84 7.48
CA TRP A 177 0.01 2.74 6.82
C TRP A 177 -0.97 3.76 7.40
N MET A 178 -1.07 3.85 8.72
CA MET A 178 -1.93 4.84 9.38
C MET A 178 -1.54 6.27 9.01
N LYS A 179 -0.24 6.56 8.93
CA LYS A 179 0.24 7.88 8.53
C LYS A 179 -0.07 8.20 7.07
N LEU A 180 0.09 7.24 6.16
CA LEU A 180 -0.32 7.39 4.76
C LEU A 180 -1.83 7.70 4.65
N HIS A 181 -2.66 6.89 5.33
CA HIS A 181 -4.12 7.07 5.34
C HIS A 181 -4.56 8.41 5.92
N SER A 182 -3.85 8.95 6.92
CA SER A 182 -4.16 10.27 7.48
C SER A 182 -4.05 11.41 6.46
N ARG A 183 -3.37 11.18 5.33
CA ARG A 183 -3.25 12.13 4.23
C ARG A 183 -4.45 12.09 3.28
N ILE A 184 -5.27 11.03 3.34
CA ILE A 184 -6.39 10.79 2.42
C ILE A 184 -7.66 11.30 3.08
N THR A 185 -8.25 12.36 2.51
CA THR A 185 -9.45 13.01 3.06
C THR A 185 -10.74 12.60 2.36
N ASN A 186 -10.65 12.05 1.13
CA ASN A 186 -11.79 11.61 0.33
C ASN A 186 -11.82 10.08 0.24
N THR A 187 -12.97 9.48 0.54
CA THR A 187 -13.19 8.03 0.53
C THR A 187 -13.97 7.53 -0.70
N ASP A 188 -14.29 8.41 -1.66
CA ASP A 188 -15.06 8.04 -2.87
C ASP A 188 -14.37 6.95 -3.71
N TYR A 189 -13.04 6.87 -3.64
CA TYR A 189 -12.25 5.81 -4.29
C TYR A 189 -12.65 4.39 -3.86
N ARG A 190 -13.22 4.21 -2.67
CA ARG A 190 -13.70 2.90 -2.18
C ARG A 190 -14.82 2.33 -3.05
N ARG A 191 -15.60 3.19 -3.73
CA ARG A 191 -16.62 2.75 -4.67
C ARG A 191 -16.02 2.11 -5.93
N GLU A 192 -14.85 2.58 -6.36
CA GLU A 192 -14.12 1.98 -7.48
C GLU A 192 -13.65 0.58 -7.09
N TRP A 193 -13.18 0.39 -5.86
CA TRP A 193 -12.76 -0.91 -5.34
C TRP A 193 -13.91 -1.93 -5.29
N LEU A 194 -15.12 -1.50 -4.90
CA LEU A 194 -16.30 -2.38 -4.96
C LEU A 194 -16.58 -2.89 -6.38
N ASN A 195 -16.37 -2.06 -7.41
CA ASN A 195 -16.51 -2.51 -8.81
C ASN A 195 -15.42 -3.53 -9.18
N ASP A 196 -14.20 -3.34 -8.73
CA ASP A 196 -13.10 -4.30 -8.92
C ASP A 196 -13.44 -5.65 -8.27
N HIS A 197 -13.97 -5.64 -7.05
CA HIS A 197 -14.41 -6.84 -6.33
C HIS A 197 -15.55 -7.57 -7.05
N GLN A 198 -16.48 -6.83 -7.66
CA GLN A 198 -17.52 -7.43 -8.49
C GLN A 198 -16.95 -8.14 -9.72
N ALA A 199 -15.90 -7.59 -10.34
CA ALA A 199 -15.21 -8.24 -11.46
C ALA A 199 -14.50 -9.52 -11.01
N ILE A 200 -13.86 -9.52 -9.84
CA ILE A 200 -13.25 -10.71 -9.25
C ILE A 200 -14.32 -11.79 -8.98
N LEU A 201 -15.44 -11.42 -8.34
CA LEU A 201 -16.54 -12.36 -8.10
C LEU A 201 -17.09 -12.95 -9.40
N ALA A 202 -17.21 -12.13 -10.46
CA ALA A 202 -17.68 -12.63 -11.76
C ALA A 202 -16.75 -13.69 -12.36
N ALA A 203 -15.43 -13.54 -12.18
CA ALA A 203 -14.46 -14.55 -12.60
C ALA A 203 -14.55 -15.82 -11.73
N MET A 204 -14.74 -15.69 -10.41
CA MET A 204 -14.97 -16.82 -9.49
C MET A 204 -16.22 -17.62 -9.86
N VAL A 205 -17.33 -16.95 -10.14
CA VAL A 205 -18.60 -17.60 -10.57
C VAL A 205 -18.42 -18.40 -11.87
N LYS A 206 -17.60 -17.89 -12.80
CA LYS A 206 -17.29 -18.57 -14.07
C LYS A 206 -16.26 -19.68 -13.92
N LYS A 207 -15.63 -19.81 -12.74
CA LYS A 207 -14.48 -20.69 -12.49
C LYS A 207 -13.34 -20.45 -13.50
N ASP A 208 -13.05 -19.18 -13.78
CA ASP A 208 -11.99 -18.76 -14.69
C ASP A 208 -10.75 -18.32 -13.88
N PRO A 209 -9.75 -19.19 -13.72
CA PRO A 209 -8.57 -18.88 -12.90
C PRO A 209 -7.74 -17.72 -13.46
N VAL A 210 -7.62 -17.62 -14.78
CA VAL A 210 -6.85 -16.57 -15.43
C VAL A 210 -7.52 -15.20 -15.21
N ALA A 211 -8.83 -15.13 -15.46
CA ALA A 211 -9.57 -13.90 -15.21
C ALA A 211 -9.59 -13.52 -13.73
N ALA A 212 -9.68 -14.48 -12.80
CA ALA A 212 -9.64 -14.23 -11.36
C ALA A 212 -8.30 -13.64 -10.93
N LYS A 213 -7.18 -14.22 -11.41
CA LYS A 213 -5.83 -13.68 -11.17
C LYS A 213 -5.68 -12.26 -11.68
N GLN A 214 -6.07 -12.01 -12.93
CA GLN A 214 -5.97 -10.71 -13.56
C GLN A 214 -6.82 -9.66 -12.84
N ALA A 215 -8.04 -9.99 -12.48
CA ALA A 215 -8.94 -9.08 -11.78
C ALA A 215 -8.40 -8.70 -10.39
N MET A 216 -7.91 -9.68 -9.61
CA MET A 216 -7.31 -9.41 -8.30
C MET A 216 -6.00 -8.62 -8.42
N TRP A 217 -5.16 -8.95 -9.41
CA TRP A 217 -3.94 -8.19 -9.69
C TRP A 217 -4.26 -6.73 -9.99
N GLN A 218 -5.22 -6.48 -10.90
CA GLN A 218 -5.61 -5.14 -11.31
C GLN A 218 -6.24 -4.36 -10.15
N HIS A 219 -7.06 -5.01 -9.33
CA HIS A 219 -7.62 -4.41 -8.13
C HIS A 219 -6.52 -3.84 -7.22
N LEU A 220 -5.52 -4.65 -6.86
CA LEU A 220 -4.44 -4.21 -5.97
C LEU A 220 -3.50 -3.19 -6.64
N GLU A 221 -3.36 -3.23 -7.97
CA GLU A 221 -2.70 -2.17 -8.72
C GLU A 221 -3.46 -0.84 -8.63
N ASN A 222 -4.80 -0.88 -8.83
CA ASN A 222 -5.66 0.29 -8.69
C ASN A 222 -5.58 0.88 -7.28
N VAL A 223 -5.59 0.03 -6.24
CA VAL A 223 -5.40 0.44 -4.83
C VAL A 223 -4.06 1.16 -4.66
N LYS A 224 -2.97 0.57 -5.15
CA LYS A 224 -1.62 1.13 -5.04
C LYS A 224 -1.51 2.50 -5.72
N GLN A 225 -1.96 2.59 -6.97
CA GLN A 225 -1.94 3.83 -7.75
C GLN A 225 -2.79 4.91 -7.08
N ARG A 226 -4.00 4.57 -6.66
CA ARG A 226 -4.89 5.52 -6.03
C ARG A 226 -4.38 6.07 -4.71
N LEU A 227 -3.76 5.22 -3.89
CA LEU A 227 -3.13 5.67 -2.65
C LEU A 227 -1.94 6.58 -2.91
N LEU A 228 -1.15 6.34 -3.97
CA LEU A 228 -0.08 7.23 -4.38
C LEU A 228 -0.60 8.61 -4.80
N GLU A 229 -1.61 8.65 -5.67
CA GLU A 229 -2.24 9.90 -6.13
C GLU A 229 -2.82 10.70 -4.96
N LEU A 230 -3.66 10.06 -4.13
CA LEU A 230 -4.35 10.73 -3.03
C LEU A 230 -3.42 11.18 -1.90
N SER A 231 -2.27 10.56 -1.74
CA SER A 231 -1.27 10.92 -0.74
C SER A 231 -0.19 11.86 -1.27
N ASP A 232 -0.20 12.18 -2.57
CA ASP A 232 0.72 13.13 -3.17
C ASP A 232 0.39 14.56 -2.72
N VAL A 233 1.41 15.31 -2.35
CA VAL A 233 1.27 16.70 -1.91
C VAL A 233 1.83 17.71 -2.90
N ASP A 234 2.63 17.26 -3.85
CA ASP A 234 3.38 18.11 -4.76
C ASP A 234 3.04 17.90 -6.24
N ASP A 235 2.71 16.67 -6.69
CA ASP A 235 2.54 16.36 -8.11
C ASP A 235 1.64 15.11 -8.30
N PRO A 236 0.62 15.17 -9.18
CA PRO A 236 -0.24 14.02 -9.47
C PRO A 236 0.41 12.98 -10.39
N ASP A 237 1.49 13.30 -11.11
CA ASP A 237 2.13 12.37 -12.05
C ASP A 237 3.01 11.35 -11.33
N PHE A 238 2.71 10.07 -11.53
CA PHE A 238 3.35 8.93 -10.89
C PHE A 238 4.26 8.15 -11.84
N ASP A 239 5.43 7.75 -11.29
CA ASP A 239 6.24 6.67 -11.86
C ASP A 239 6.36 5.50 -10.84
N GLY A 240 5.73 4.38 -11.09
CA GLY A 240 5.65 3.22 -10.19
C GLY A 240 6.92 2.35 -10.10
N TYR A 241 8.09 2.88 -10.33
CA TYR A 241 9.29 2.17 -10.76
C TYR A 241 9.76 1.01 -9.87
N LEU A 242 9.86 1.16 -8.55
CA LEU A 242 10.42 0.09 -7.69
C LEU A 242 9.39 -0.99 -7.32
N PHE A 243 8.13 -0.59 -7.14
CA PHE A 243 7.06 -1.50 -6.72
C PHE A 243 6.21 -2.03 -7.86
N GLU A 244 6.65 -1.85 -9.11
CA GLU A 244 6.05 -2.55 -10.22
C GLU A 244 6.26 -4.06 -10.10
N SER A 245 5.21 -4.81 -10.34
CA SER A 245 5.23 -6.25 -10.38
C SER A 245 4.46 -6.73 -11.60
N TYR A 246 4.95 -7.77 -12.23
CA TYR A 246 4.27 -8.36 -13.38
C TYR A 246 3.81 -9.77 -13.04
N PRO A 247 2.55 -10.13 -13.32
CA PRO A 247 2.06 -11.48 -13.07
C PRO A 247 2.83 -12.47 -13.97
N VAL A 248 3.60 -13.35 -13.33
CA VAL A 248 4.34 -14.40 -14.03
C VAL A 248 3.34 -15.39 -14.65
N GLY A 249 3.42 -15.60 -15.96
CA GLY A 249 2.60 -16.58 -16.67
C GLY A 249 1.33 -16.03 -17.33
N ILE A 250 1.10 -14.71 -17.33
CA ILE A 250 0.14 -14.11 -18.26
C ILE A 250 0.89 -13.99 -19.59
N GLY A 251 0.78 -15.04 -20.43
CA GLY A 251 1.35 -15.04 -21.76
C GLY A 251 0.83 -13.88 -22.61
N ARG A 252 1.72 -13.27 -23.37
CA ARG A 252 1.38 -12.34 -24.43
C ARG A 252 0.60 -13.02 -25.53
#